data_8fe1a2fb7ca7ed5a40cdfb89b3033f8d
#
_entry.id   8fe1a2fb7ca7ed5a40cdfb89b3033f8d
#
_cell.length_a   1.000
_cell.length_b   1.000
_cell.length_c   1.000
_cell.angle_alpha   90.00
_cell.angle_beta   90.00
_cell.angle_gamma   90.00
#
_symmetry.space_group_name_H-M   'P 1'
#
loop_
_entity.id
_entity.type
_entity.pdbx_description
1 polymer ?
#
loop_
_entity_poly.entity_id
_entity_poly.type
_entity_poly.pdbx_seq_one_letter_code
_entity_poly.pdbx_strand_id
1 'polypeptide(L)'
;MKVAVLGSGMVGSAIAMDLASRHHVTAFDVSNANLELLKKRNPRIETQQADLRDYSSYAQLLFSFDIVVTAVPGFMGYKTLEAAINCRKNIVDISFFPEDVLQLDKLAKEKGVTVITDCGVAPGMSNFIIGYHNEEIKIDSLEIYVGGLPKVRKKPFQYKAPFSPADVIEEYTRPARLMENGHIIVRPALSEVEWIHFEDLGTLEAFNTDGLRSLLYTMPHIQNQKEKTMRYPGHVDIIISLKESGFFSETPIDINGTKIAPIKVTSQILFNEWKLGLEEEELTVMKVKLIGKKDGEQKTIEWNLLDFYDHETKISSMARTTGYTCTAAVNLIAQDLFSEKGVFPPELVGKHKKCFDFMIDYLKERKVNWINKQS
;
A
#
# COMPACT_ATOMS: atom_id res chain seq x y z
N MET A 1 -8.66 -17.56 -14.89
CA MET A 1 -7.22 -17.42 -15.17
C MET A 1 -6.42 -18.09 -14.07
N LYS A 2 -5.15 -18.39 -14.31
CA LYS A 2 -4.20 -18.86 -13.29
C LYS A 2 -3.43 -17.65 -12.74
N VAL A 3 -3.52 -17.43 -11.45
CA VAL A 3 -2.90 -16.28 -10.77
C VAL A 3 -1.87 -16.77 -9.75
N ALA A 4 -0.64 -16.25 -9.85
CA ALA A 4 0.39 -16.43 -8.85
C ALA A 4 0.35 -15.27 -7.85
N VAL A 5 0.33 -15.54 -6.55
CA VAL A 5 0.45 -14.54 -5.49
C VAL A 5 1.80 -14.75 -4.80
N LEU A 6 2.70 -13.81 -4.97
CA LEU A 6 4.05 -13.82 -4.38
C LEU A 6 4.05 -13.09 -3.04
N GLY A 7 4.07 -13.85 -1.95
CA GLY A 7 3.91 -13.42 -0.57
C GLY A 7 2.54 -13.81 0.01
N SER A 8 2.55 -14.51 1.14
CA SER A 8 1.35 -14.98 1.86
C SER A 8 1.28 -14.41 3.28
N GLY A 9 1.76 -13.17 3.46
CA GLY A 9 1.56 -12.40 4.68
C GLY A 9 0.09 -11.99 4.87
N MET A 10 -0.18 -11.04 5.78
CA MET A 10 -1.55 -10.59 6.07
C MET A 10 -2.31 -10.14 4.82
N VAL A 11 -1.74 -9.27 4.00
CA VAL A 11 -2.38 -8.74 2.79
C VAL A 11 -2.38 -9.77 1.66
N GLY A 12 -1.24 -10.44 1.40
CA GLY A 12 -1.15 -11.45 0.33
C GLY A 12 -2.11 -12.62 0.53
N SER A 13 -2.35 -13.03 1.78
CA SER A 13 -3.37 -14.05 2.10
C SER A 13 -4.80 -13.56 1.79
N ALA A 14 -5.12 -12.30 2.11
CA ALA A 14 -6.42 -11.70 1.79
C ALA A 14 -6.63 -11.63 0.25
N ILE A 15 -5.60 -11.23 -0.49
CA ILE A 15 -5.58 -11.23 -1.95
C ILE A 15 -5.84 -12.63 -2.50
N ALA A 16 -5.09 -13.63 -2.03
CA ALA A 16 -5.25 -15.00 -2.49
C ALA A 16 -6.66 -15.55 -2.22
N MET A 17 -7.21 -15.25 -1.05
CA MET A 17 -8.57 -15.68 -0.67
C MET A 17 -9.65 -15.04 -1.54
N ASP A 18 -9.56 -13.75 -1.83
CA ASP A 18 -10.55 -13.06 -2.67
C ASP A 18 -10.48 -13.54 -4.13
N LEU A 19 -9.26 -13.65 -4.69
CA LEU A 19 -9.06 -14.11 -6.07
C LEU A 19 -9.50 -15.57 -6.28
N ALA A 20 -9.37 -16.43 -5.27
CA ALA A 20 -9.77 -17.84 -5.36
C ALA A 20 -11.28 -18.05 -5.57
N SER A 21 -12.10 -17.03 -5.43
CA SER A 21 -13.53 -17.04 -5.76
C SER A 21 -13.77 -17.11 -7.27
N ARG A 22 -12.85 -16.57 -8.09
CA ARG A 22 -13.00 -16.40 -9.55
C ARG A 22 -11.84 -16.95 -10.38
N HIS A 23 -10.69 -17.26 -9.74
CA HIS A 23 -9.46 -17.68 -10.41
C HIS A 23 -8.84 -18.92 -9.77
N HIS A 24 -7.96 -19.61 -10.51
CA HIS A 24 -7.08 -20.64 -9.95
C HIS A 24 -5.86 -19.93 -9.34
N VAL A 25 -5.73 -19.97 -8.04
CA VAL A 25 -4.70 -19.24 -7.30
C VAL A 25 -3.67 -20.17 -6.72
N THR A 26 -2.40 -19.89 -6.97
CA THR A 26 -1.27 -20.47 -6.25
C THR A 26 -0.54 -19.37 -5.48
N ALA A 27 -0.39 -19.57 -4.18
CA ALA A 27 0.32 -18.64 -3.30
C ALA A 27 1.72 -19.17 -2.98
N PHE A 28 2.70 -18.27 -3.03
CA PHE A 28 4.10 -18.57 -2.78
C PHE A 28 4.60 -17.78 -1.57
N ASP A 29 5.35 -18.42 -0.68
CA ASP A 29 5.98 -17.78 0.48
C ASP A 29 7.19 -18.62 0.93
N VAL A 30 8.14 -17.98 1.60
CA VAL A 30 9.24 -18.67 2.27
C VAL A 30 8.77 -19.36 3.56
N SER A 31 7.71 -18.83 4.18
CA SER A 31 7.11 -19.33 5.42
C SER A 31 6.09 -20.43 5.17
N ASN A 32 6.46 -21.67 5.45
CA ASN A 32 5.51 -22.79 5.37
C ASN A 32 4.31 -22.59 6.32
N ALA A 33 4.53 -21.96 7.48
CA ALA A 33 3.45 -21.69 8.44
C ALA A 33 2.37 -20.75 7.86
N ASN A 34 2.76 -19.70 7.10
CA ASN A 34 1.81 -18.84 6.40
C ASN A 34 1.01 -19.60 5.35
N LEU A 35 1.70 -20.44 4.58
CA LEU A 35 1.07 -21.27 3.52
C LEU A 35 0.08 -22.29 4.09
N GLU A 36 0.44 -22.97 5.17
CA GLU A 36 -0.46 -23.91 5.86
C GLU A 36 -1.68 -23.20 6.43
N LEU A 37 -1.50 -22.03 7.05
CA LEU A 37 -2.60 -21.22 7.56
C LEU A 37 -3.55 -20.80 6.43
N LEU A 38 -3.01 -20.34 5.31
CA LEU A 38 -3.80 -19.97 4.14
C LEU A 38 -4.56 -21.16 3.56
N LYS A 39 -3.88 -22.30 3.41
CA LYS A 39 -4.49 -23.56 2.93
C LYS A 39 -5.62 -24.06 3.83
N LYS A 40 -5.43 -23.93 5.15
CA LYS A 40 -6.48 -24.26 6.14
C LYS A 40 -7.70 -23.34 6.02
N ARG A 41 -7.49 -22.07 5.76
CA ARG A 41 -8.58 -21.07 5.59
C ARG A 41 -9.33 -21.27 4.28
N ASN A 42 -8.63 -21.59 3.19
CA ASN A 42 -9.25 -21.88 1.89
C ASN A 42 -8.52 -23.01 1.15
N PRO A 43 -9.03 -24.26 1.23
CA PRO A 43 -8.43 -25.44 0.57
C PRO A 43 -8.35 -25.36 -0.97
N ARG A 44 -9.07 -24.43 -1.61
CA ARG A 44 -9.03 -24.25 -3.08
C ARG A 44 -7.73 -23.57 -3.54
N ILE A 45 -7.04 -22.86 -2.63
CA ILE A 45 -5.79 -22.17 -2.94
C ILE A 45 -4.67 -23.21 -2.95
N GLU A 46 -3.93 -23.28 -4.03
CA GLU A 46 -2.67 -24.01 -4.07
C GLU A 46 -1.59 -23.24 -3.35
N THR A 47 -0.69 -23.94 -2.67
CA THR A 47 0.40 -23.31 -1.92
C THR A 47 1.72 -23.97 -2.27
N GLN A 48 2.76 -23.18 -2.46
CA GLN A 48 4.10 -23.67 -2.74
C GLN A 48 5.14 -22.86 -1.97
N GLN A 49 5.99 -23.53 -1.22
CA GLN A 49 7.11 -22.88 -0.55
C GLN A 49 8.18 -22.48 -1.57
N ALA A 50 8.60 -21.21 -1.54
CA ALA A 50 9.64 -20.69 -2.42
C ALA A 50 10.39 -19.52 -1.75
N ASP A 51 11.69 -19.42 -1.94
CA ASP A 51 12.44 -18.20 -1.61
C ASP A 51 12.28 -17.20 -2.78
N LEU A 52 11.44 -16.19 -2.56
CA LEU A 52 11.15 -15.18 -3.58
C LEU A 52 12.32 -14.21 -3.86
N ARG A 53 13.47 -14.38 -3.20
CA ARG A 53 14.72 -13.69 -3.52
C ARG A 53 15.56 -14.44 -4.55
N ASP A 54 15.20 -15.69 -4.84
CA ASP A 54 15.82 -16.44 -5.94
C ASP A 54 15.15 -16.06 -7.27
N TYR A 55 15.51 -14.90 -7.78
CA TYR A 55 14.99 -14.37 -9.05
C TYR A 55 15.31 -15.24 -10.26
N SER A 56 16.33 -16.11 -10.18
CA SER A 56 16.71 -17.03 -11.25
C SER A 56 15.67 -18.14 -11.46
N SER A 57 14.91 -18.49 -10.44
CA SER A 57 13.84 -19.49 -10.50
C SER A 57 12.53 -18.98 -11.13
N TYR A 58 12.34 -17.66 -11.30
CA TYR A 58 11.06 -17.05 -11.70
C TYR A 58 10.58 -17.53 -13.06
N ALA A 59 11.46 -17.76 -14.02
CA ALA A 59 11.07 -18.28 -15.34
C ALA A 59 10.33 -19.63 -15.24
N GLN A 60 10.80 -20.51 -14.37
CA GLN A 60 10.16 -21.81 -14.11
C GLN A 60 8.94 -21.65 -13.21
N LEU A 61 9.09 -20.87 -12.12
CA LEU A 61 8.05 -20.66 -11.11
C LEU A 61 6.77 -20.08 -11.73
N LEU A 62 6.92 -19.08 -12.62
CA LEU A 62 5.81 -18.30 -13.17
C LEU A 62 5.33 -18.81 -14.53
N PHE A 63 5.94 -19.85 -15.11
CA PHE A 63 5.68 -20.28 -16.47
C PHE A 63 4.18 -20.50 -16.78
N SER A 64 3.47 -21.18 -15.89
CA SER A 64 2.08 -21.60 -16.10
C SER A 64 1.02 -20.56 -15.75
N PHE A 65 1.41 -19.38 -15.23
CA PHE A 65 0.48 -18.37 -14.76
C PHE A 65 0.21 -17.29 -15.83
N ASP A 66 -1.00 -16.73 -15.77
CA ASP A 66 -1.45 -15.65 -16.66
C ASP A 66 -1.14 -14.27 -16.06
N ILE A 67 -1.38 -14.13 -14.76
CA ILE A 67 -1.17 -12.88 -13.98
C ILE A 67 -0.37 -13.19 -12.72
N VAL A 68 0.48 -12.28 -12.33
CA VAL A 68 1.27 -12.32 -11.09
C VAL A 68 0.85 -11.18 -10.18
N VAL A 69 0.63 -11.46 -8.92
CA VAL A 69 0.49 -10.44 -7.87
C VAL A 69 1.76 -10.45 -7.02
N THR A 70 2.37 -9.29 -6.82
CA THR A 70 3.53 -9.12 -5.95
C THR A 70 3.10 -8.45 -4.65
N ALA A 71 3.25 -9.19 -3.54
CA ALA A 71 2.86 -8.78 -2.19
C ALA A 71 4.02 -9.08 -1.20
N VAL A 72 5.22 -8.68 -1.60
CA VAL A 72 6.46 -8.92 -0.87
C VAL A 72 6.89 -7.66 -0.10
N PRO A 73 7.75 -7.79 0.93
CA PRO A 73 8.31 -6.63 1.63
C PRO A 73 9.02 -5.65 0.70
N GLY A 74 8.94 -4.35 1.01
CA GLY A 74 9.44 -3.27 0.16
C GLY A 74 10.89 -3.43 -0.29
N PHE A 75 11.79 -3.88 0.59
CA PHE A 75 13.22 -4.03 0.28
C PHE A 75 13.52 -5.00 -0.89
N MET A 76 12.58 -5.86 -1.29
CA MET A 76 12.75 -6.77 -2.41
C MET A 76 11.74 -6.50 -3.56
N GLY A 77 10.80 -5.59 -3.38
CA GLY A 77 9.69 -5.33 -4.29
C GLY A 77 10.14 -5.00 -5.71
N TYR A 78 11.03 -4.03 -5.88
CA TYR A 78 11.52 -3.61 -7.19
C TYR A 78 12.14 -4.75 -8.02
N LYS A 79 13.04 -5.55 -7.40
CA LYS A 79 13.67 -6.69 -8.07
C LYS A 79 12.69 -7.82 -8.37
N THR A 80 11.73 -8.04 -7.49
CA THR A 80 10.64 -9.01 -7.70
C THR A 80 9.81 -8.62 -8.92
N LEU A 81 9.45 -7.34 -9.02
CA LEU A 81 8.69 -6.78 -10.14
C LEU A 81 9.48 -6.90 -11.46
N GLU A 82 10.75 -6.49 -11.47
CA GLU A 82 11.63 -6.60 -12.63
C GLU A 82 11.75 -8.05 -13.12
N ALA A 83 11.94 -9.01 -12.20
CA ALA A 83 12.02 -10.43 -12.52
C ALA A 83 10.72 -10.97 -13.13
N ALA A 84 9.57 -10.58 -12.58
CA ALA A 84 8.26 -10.97 -13.10
C ALA A 84 7.97 -10.37 -14.50
N ILE A 85 8.36 -9.12 -14.75
CA ILE A 85 8.30 -8.48 -16.08
C ILE A 85 9.14 -9.26 -17.10
N ASN A 86 10.35 -9.67 -16.71
CA ASN A 86 11.23 -10.47 -17.58
C ASN A 86 10.63 -11.83 -17.93
N CYS A 87 9.75 -12.37 -17.09
CA CYS A 87 8.98 -13.59 -17.38
C CYS A 87 7.75 -13.35 -18.27
N ARG A 88 7.56 -12.12 -18.79
CA ARG A 88 6.45 -11.73 -19.68
C ARG A 88 5.08 -11.97 -19.07
N LYS A 89 4.91 -11.63 -17.78
CA LYS A 89 3.63 -11.74 -17.08
C LYS A 89 2.99 -10.38 -16.91
N ASN A 90 1.65 -10.32 -16.99
CA ASN A 90 0.92 -9.17 -16.51
C ASN A 90 0.99 -9.17 -14.97
N ILE A 91 1.14 -7.99 -14.36
CA ILE A 91 1.44 -7.90 -12.93
C ILE A 91 0.57 -6.85 -12.26
N VAL A 92 0.15 -7.14 -11.03
CA VAL A 92 -0.38 -6.15 -10.10
C VAL A 92 0.48 -6.18 -8.84
N ASP A 93 1.04 -5.03 -8.46
CA ASP A 93 1.99 -4.92 -7.36
C ASP A 93 1.46 -4.04 -6.23
N ILE A 94 1.69 -4.49 -4.98
CA ILE A 94 1.38 -3.72 -3.77
C ILE A 94 2.63 -3.47 -2.90
N SER A 95 3.81 -3.84 -3.36
CA SER A 95 5.03 -3.73 -2.57
C SER A 95 5.47 -2.28 -2.43
N PHE A 96 5.76 -1.84 -1.20
CA PHE A 96 6.10 -0.44 -0.91
C PHE A 96 7.63 -0.24 -0.91
N PHE A 97 8.24 -0.11 -2.11
CA PHE A 97 9.70 0.07 -2.29
C PHE A 97 10.06 1.53 -2.60
N PRO A 98 11.30 1.97 -2.30
CA PRO A 98 11.72 3.37 -2.48
C PRO A 98 12.05 3.76 -3.92
N GLU A 99 12.32 2.78 -4.79
CA GLU A 99 12.75 3.02 -6.17
C GLU A 99 11.61 3.62 -7.01
N ASP A 100 11.99 4.38 -8.04
CA ASP A 100 11.05 4.87 -9.06
C ASP A 100 10.67 3.73 -10.02
N VAL A 101 9.45 3.24 -9.87
CA VAL A 101 8.93 2.12 -10.67
C VAL A 101 8.79 2.46 -12.16
N LEU A 102 8.67 3.73 -12.54
CA LEU A 102 8.54 4.14 -13.94
C LEU A 102 9.79 3.82 -14.75
N GLN A 103 10.95 3.59 -14.10
CA GLN A 103 12.16 3.11 -14.76
C GLN A 103 11.97 1.73 -15.41
N LEU A 104 11.00 0.93 -14.97
CA LEU A 104 10.67 -0.37 -15.57
C LEU A 104 9.70 -0.28 -16.76
N ASP A 105 9.17 0.90 -17.08
CA ASP A 105 8.16 1.09 -18.14
C ASP A 105 8.65 0.63 -19.53
N LYS A 106 9.88 1.01 -19.89
CA LYS A 106 10.49 0.58 -21.15
C LYS A 106 10.60 -0.94 -21.24
N LEU A 107 11.06 -1.59 -20.16
CA LEU A 107 11.17 -3.05 -20.08
C LEU A 107 9.78 -3.71 -20.21
N ALA A 108 8.78 -3.20 -19.51
CA ALA A 108 7.42 -3.73 -19.58
C ALA A 108 6.84 -3.64 -21.00
N LYS A 109 7.04 -2.52 -21.68
CA LYS A 109 6.65 -2.32 -23.10
C LYS A 109 7.36 -3.29 -24.03
N GLU A 110 8.68 -3.48 -23.88
CA GLU A 110 9.47 -4.44 -24.67
C GLU A 110 9.03 -5.88 -24.45
N LYS A 111 8.61 -6.23 -23.22
CA LYS A 111 8.08 -7.56 -22.91
C LYS A 111 6.60 -7.74 -23.28
N GLY A 112 5.90 -6.66 -23.64
CA GLY A 112 4.49 -6.66 -24.04
C GLY A 112 3.54 -6.95 -22.86
N VAL A 113 3.89 -6.51 -21.63
CA VAL A 113 3.13 -6.77 -20.42
C VAL A 113 2.49 -5.52 -19.85
N THR A 114 1.40 -5.70 -19.11
CA THR A 114 0.69 -4.69 -18.34
C THR A 114 1.10 -4.82 -16.89
N VAL A 115 1.58 -3.76 -16.28
CA VAL A 115 1.98 -3.71 -14.88
C VAL A 115 1.20 -2.59 -14.19
N ILE A 116 0.33 -2.92 -13.22
CA ILE A 116 -0.30 -1.94 -12.34
C ILE A 116 0.41 -2.03 -10.99
N THR A 117 1.07 -0.96 -10.60
CA THR A 117 1.93 -0.90 -9.40
C THR A 117 1.29 -0.03 -8.32
N ASP A 118 1.84 -0.08 -7.10
CA ASP A 118 1.33 0.70 -5.96
C ASP A 118 -0.19 0.50 -5.74
N CYS A 119 -0.70 -0.69 -5.99
CA CYS A 119 -2.13 -0.96 -6.07
C CYS A 119 -2.75 -1.38 -4.71
N GLY A 120 -2.44 -0.62 -3.66
CA GLY A 120 -2.97 -0.80 -2.31
C GLY A 120 -4.10 0.18 -1.97
N VAL A 121 -4.21 0.55 -0.70
CA VAL A 121 -5.17 1.59 -0.26
C VAL A 121 -4.56 2.98 -0.40
N ALA A 122 -3.31 3.17 0.04
CA ALA A 122 -2.48 4.37 -0.10
C ALA A 122 -0.98 4.00 -0.05
N PRO A 123 -0.25 4.14 -1.15
CA PRO A 123 -0.74 4.44 -2.49
C PRO A 123 -1.66 3.35 -3.05
N GLY A 124 -2.56 3.74 -3.94
CA GLY A 124 -3.47 2.80 -4.59
C GLY A 124 -4.85 3.41 -4.85
N MET A 125 -5.85 3.09 -4.01
CA MET A 125 -7.20 3.64 -4.24
C MET A 125 -7.23 5.17 -4.16
N SER A 126 -6.40 5.80 -3.32
CA SER A 126 -6.18 7.25 -3.35
C SER A 126 -5.80 7.76 -4.72
N ASN A 127 -4.88 7.07 -5.37
CA ASN A 127 -4.36 7.45 -6.68
C ASN A 127 -5.39 7.23 -7.79
N PHE A 128 -6.18 6.14 -7.73
CA PHE A 128 -7.34 5.95 -8.65
C PHE A 128 -8.32 7.11 -8.56
N ILE A 129 -8.64 7.57 -7.33
CA ILE A 129 -9.52 8.72 -7.08
C ILE A 129 -8.92 10.00 -7.70
N ILE A 130 -7.64 10.26 -7.46
CA ILE A 130 -6.94 11.44 -7.98
C ILE A 130 -6.93 11.40 -9.51
N GLY A 131 -6.58 10.26 -10.11
CA GLY A 131 -6.56 10.08 -11.57
C GLY A 131 -7.91 10.34 -12.21
N TYR A 132 -8.99 9.83 -11.62
CA TYR A 132 -10.35 10.05 -12.11
C TYR A 132 -10.73 11.53 -12.08
N HIS A 133 -10.55 12.20 -10.93
CA HIS A 133 -10.95 13.60 -10.80
C HIS A 133 -10.04 14.57 -11.54
N ASN A 134 -8.81 14.20 -11.85
CA ASN A 134 -7.91 15.00 -12.67
C ASN A 134 -8.43 15.17 -14.12
N GLU A 135 -9.28 14.27 -14.60
CA GLU A 135 -9.99 14.41 -15.88
C GLU A 135 -11.22 15.31 -15.78
N GLU A 136 -11.73 15.56 -14.57
CA GLU A 136 -12.96 16.33 -14.35
C GLU A 136 -12.73 17.78 -13.95
N ILE A 137 -11.65 18.03 -13.18
CA ILE A 137 -11.31 19.35 -12.64
C ILE A 137 -9.80 19.61 -12.80
N LYS A 138 -9.42 20.87 -12.88
CA LYS A 138 -8.02 21.28 -12.76
C LYS A 138 -7.66 21.30 -11.28
N ILE A 139 -6.95 20.27 -10.82
CA ILE A 139 -6.54 20.16 -9.42
C ILE A 139 -5.37 21.12 -9.15
N ASP A 140 -5.51 21.99 -8.14
CA ASP A 140 -4.46 22.91 -7.68
C ASP A 140 -3.72 22.33 -6.46
N SER A 141 -4.43 21.56 -5.60
CA SER A 141 -3.90 20.96 -4.39
C SER A 141 -4.54 19.61 -4.08
N LEU A 142 -3.73 18.67 -3.57
CA LEU A 142 -4.21 17.39 -3.04
C LEU A 142 -3.63 17.10 -1.66
N GLU A 143 -4.45 16.48 -0.82
CA GLU A 143 -4.09 16.03 0.51
C GLU A 143 -4.57 14.61 0.70
N ILE A 144 -3.67 13.72 1.13
CA ILE A 144 -3.96 12.32 1.45
C ILE A 144 -3.64 12.08 2.91
N TYR A 145 -4.59 11.52 3.64
CA TYR A 145 -4.42 11.10 5.03
C TYR A 145 -4.82 9.64 5.15
N VAL A 146 -3.93 8.80 5.70
CA VAL A 146 -4.19 7.37 5.87
C VAL A 146 -3.73 6.88 7.24
N GLY A 147 -4.52 6.01 7.87
CA GLY A 147 -4.17 5.39 9.14
C GLY A 147 -4.71 3.97 9.26
N GLY A 148 -3.83 3.04 9.66
CA GLY A 148 -4.20 1.72 10.15
C GLY A 148 -4.05 1.70 11.67
N LEU A 149 -5.13 1.45 12.41
CA LEU A 149 -5.18 1.70 13.84
C LEU A 149 -5.81 0.51 14.58
N PRO A 150 -5.25 0.07 15.71
CA PRO A 150 -5.93 -0.93 16.53
C PRO A 150 -7.23 -0.34 17.10
N LYS A 151 -8.30 -1.14 17.13
CA LYS A 151 -9.57 -0.75 17.75
C LYS A 151 -9.40 -0.53 19.26
N VAL A 152 -8.58 -1.36 19.91
CA VAL A 152 -8.28 -1.25 21.34
C VAL A 152 -6.94 -0.55 21.55
N ARG A 153 -7.00 0.65 22.12
CA ARG A 153 -5.82 1.48 22.38
C ARG A 153 -5.08 1.00 23.62
N LYS A 154 -3.90 0.41 23.47
CA LYS A 154 -3.04 -0.05 24.58
C LYS A 154 -1.74 0.75 24.62
N LYS A 155 -1.42 1.28 25.82
CA LYS A 155 -0.10 1.90 26.04
C LYS A 155 1.01 0.84 25.94
N PRO A 156 2.27 1.23 25.60
CA PRO A 156 2.72 2.61 25.45
C PRO A 156 2.35 3.24 24.09
N PHE A 157 2.36 2.48 23.00
CA PHE A 157 2.30 3.03 21.63
C PHE A 157 0.88 3.32 21.14
N GLN A 158 -0.15 2.70 21.70
CA GLN A 158 -1.52 2.75 21.18
C GLN A 158 -1.57 2.38 19.68
N TYR A 159 -0.70 1.48 19.27
CA TYR A 159 -0.49 1.10 17.89
C TYR A 159 -0.24 -0.40 17.75
N LYS A 160 -0.69 -0.96 16.64
CA LYS A 160 -0.36 -2.29 16.12
C LYS A 160 -0.14 -2.17 14.62
N ALA A 161 0.85 -2.88 14.10
CA ALA A 161 1.18 -2.84 12.68
C ALA A 161 0.19 -3.72 11.88
N PRO A 162 -0.66 -3.13 11.04
CA PRO A 162 -1.63 -3.88 10.25
C PRO A 162 -1.03 -4.45 8.95
N PHE A 163 0.25 -4.21 8.71
CA PHE A 163 1.05 -4.72 7.59
C PHE A 163 2.49 -4.96 8.06
N SER A 164 3.47 -5.04 7.15
CA SER A 164 4.87 -5.32 7.47
C SER A 164 5.43 -4.33 8.49
N PRO A 165 5.85 -4.76 9.70
CA PRO A 165 6.45 -3.86 10.69
C PRO A 165 7.75 -3.20 10.21
N ALA A 166 8.46 -3.82 9.26
CA ALA A 166 9.65 -3.23 8.66
C ALA A 166 9.26 -1.98 7.84
N ASP A 167 8.19 -2.06 7.06
CA ASP A 167 7.70 -0.94 6.25
C ASP A 167 7.14 0.17 7.14
N VAL A 168 6.57 -0.17 8.32
CA VAL A 168 6.17 0.83 9.34
C VAL A 168 7.37 1.62 9.86
N ILE A 169 8.52 0.98 10.09
CA ILE A 169 9.74 1.69 10.52
C ILE A 169 10.23 2.65 9.42
N GLU A 170 10.09 2.25 8.16
CA GLU A 170 10.39 3.13 7.03
C GLU A 170 9.53 4.41 7.04
N GLU A 171 8.25 4.34 7.43
CA GLU A 171 7.41 5.53 7.59
C GLU A 171 7.96 6.54 8.60
N TYR A 172 8.73 6.09 9.60
CA TYR A 172 9.28 6.95 10.65
C TYR A 172 10.72 7.40 10.39
N THR A 173 11.40 6.79 9.45
CA THR A 173 12.83 7.03 9.18
C THR A 173 13.08 7.66 7.83
N ARG A 174 12.34 7.27 6.80
CA ARG A 174 12.49 7.79 5.43
C ARG A 174 12.00 9.23 5.33
N PRO A 175 12.82 10.16 4.81
CA PRO A 175 12.34 11.52 4.54
C PRO A 175 11.17 11.54 3.56
N ALA A 176 10.17 12.37 3.83
CA ALA A 176 8.97 12.53 3.01
C ALA A 176 9.22 13.51 1.86
N ARG A 177 8.88 13.11 0.64
CA ARG A 177 8.85 13.99 -0.54
C ARG A 177 7.44 14.56 -0.72
N LEU A 178 7.37 15.87 -0.89
CA LEU A 178 6.12 16.63 -1.05
C LEU A 178 6.24 17.50 -2.29
N MET A 179 5.13 18.04 -2.79
CA MET A 179 5.13 19.09 -3.80
C MET A 179 4.62 20.39 -3.15
N GLU A 180 5.43 21.44 -3.20
CA GLU A 180 5.04 22.78 -2.78
C GLU A 180 5.32 23.79 -3.89
N ASN A 181 4.29 24.53 -4.30
CA ASN A 181 4.39 25.54 -5.36
C ASN A 181 5.04 25.00 -6.65
N GLY A 182 4.75 23.73 -7.01
CA GLY A 182 5.28 23.06 -8.19
C GLY A 182 6.71 22.54 -8.06
N HIS A 183 7.30 22.55 -6.88
CA HIS A 183 8.64 22.05 -6.61
C HIS A 183 8.61 20.87 -5.65
N ILE A 184 9.35 19.82 -5.98
CA ILE A 184 9.55 18.70 -5.04
C ILE A 184 10.44 19.17 -3.91
N ILE A 185 9.93 19.07 -2.69
CA ILE A 185 10.66 19.35 -1.47
C ILE A 185 10.77 18.11 -0.62
N VAL A 186 11.75 18.09 0.28
CA VAL A 186 11.97 16.98 1.21
C VAL A 186 11.80 17.49 2.64
N ARG A 187 11.00 16.79 3.42
CA ARG A 187 10.78 17.03 4.85
C ARG A 187 11.22 15.83 5.67
N PRO A 188 11.66 16.02 6.92
CA PRO A 188 11.88 14.88 7.81
C PRO A 188 10.60 14.06 7.97
N ALA A 189 10.72 12.75 8.08
CA ALA A 189 9.62 11.92 8.56
C ALA A 189 9.16 12.37 9.94
N LEU A 190 7.87 12.19 10.26
CA LEU A 190 7.23 12.63 11.51
C LEU A 190 7.10 14.15 11.68
N SER A 191 7.46 14.95 10.66
CA SER A 191 7.36 16.41 10.72
C SER A 191 5.96 16.94 10.44
N GLU A 192 5.75 18.23 10.73
CA GLU A 192 4.54 18.99 10.42
C GLU A 192 3.26 18.31 10.91
N VAL A 193 3.30 17.89 12.19
CA VAL A 193 2.15 17.23 12.85
C VAL A 193 0.94 18.14 12.85
N GLU A 194 -0.19 17.60 12.40
CA GLU A 194 -1.49 18.28 12.42
C GLU A 194 -2.57 17.38 12.99
N TRP A 195 -3.64 18.01 13.51
CA TRP A 195 -4.75 17.29 14.14
C TRP A 195 -5.91 17.19 13.16
N ILE A 196 -6.32 15.95 12.84
CA ILE A 196 -7.43 15.67 11.92
C ILE A 196 -8.58 15.06 12.73
N HIS A 197 -9.73 15.70 12.67
CA HIS A 197 -10.92 15.22 13.37
C HIS A 197 -11.77 14.35 12.42
N PHE A 198 -12.18 13.19 12.93
CA PHE A 198 -13.16 12.29 12.31
C PHE A 198 -14.33 12.13 13.26
N GLU A 199 -15.56 12.27 12.76
CA GLU A 199 -16.78 12.22 13.56
C GLU A 199 -16.90 10.91 14.35
N ASP A 200 -16.56 9.78 13.72
CA ASP A 200 -16.70 8.44 14.30
C ASP A 200 -15.47 7.95 15.10
N LEU A 201 -14.33 8.62 14.99
CA LEU A 201 -13.07 8.19 15.62
C LEU A 201 -12.47 9.20 16.59
N GLY A 202 -12.96 10.43 16.56
CA GLY A 202 -12.33 11.54 17.26
C GLY A 202 -11.11 12.11 16.53
N THR A 203 -10.19 12.70 17.27
CA THR A 203 -9.02 13.37 16.71
C THR A 203 -7.84 12.41 16.59
N LEU A 204 -7.20 12.44 15.43
CA LEU A 204 -5.97 11.71 15.12
C LEU A 204 -4.83 12.72 14.88
N GLU A 205 -3.59 12.33 15.14
CA GLU A 205 -2.42 13.08 14.73
C GLU A 205 -1.91 12.57 13.38
N ALA A 206 -1.67 13.50 12.46
CA ALA A 206 -1.20 13.23 11.11
C ALA A 206 0.18 13.86 10.91
N PHE A 207 1.11 13.14 10.31
CA PHE A 207 2.49 13.56 10.09
C PHE A 207 2.99 13.15 8.71
N ASN A 208 3.99 13.87 8.19
CA ASN A 208 4.54 13.63 6.87
C ASN A 208 5.17 12.25 6.73
N THR A 209 4.76 11.53 5.68
CA THR A 209 5.32 10.26 5.21
C THR A 209 5.56 10.28 3.70
N ASP A 210 6.39 9.36 3.17
CA ASP A 210 6.80 9.34 1.75
C ASP A 210 5.81 8.54 0.88
N GLY A 211 4.53 8.88 0.97
CA GLY A 211 3.45 8.13 0.32
C GLY A 211 2.98 8.68 -1.03
N LEU A 212 3.41 9.88 -1.47
CA LEU A 212 3.02 10.43 -2.78
C LEU A 212 3.55 9.63 -3.96
N ARG A 213 4.80 9.14 -3.86
CA ARG A 213 5.45 8.24 -4.82
C ARG A 213 5.30 8.70 -6.28
N SER A 214 4.56 7.93 -7.09
CA SER A 214 4.36 8.19 -8.53
C SER A 214 3.70 9.53 -8.82
N LEU A 215 2.81 10.02 -7.95
CA LEU A 215 2.09 11.30 -8.15
C LEU A 215 3.03 12.47 -8.38
N LEU A 216 4.20 12.48 -7.72
CA LEU A 216 5.20 13.53 -7.92
C LEU A 216 5.70 13.64 -9.36
N TYR A 217 5.65 12.53 -10.11
CA TYR A 217 6.19 12.44 -11.47
C TYR A 217 5.10 12.36 -12.54
N THR A 218 3.97 11.72 -12.21
CA THR A 218 2.85 11.54 -13.16
C THR A 218 1.90 12.72 -13.16
N MET A 219 1.84 13.47 -12.03
CA MET A 219 0.96 14.63 -11.85
C MET A 219 1.71 15.90 -11.39
N PRO A 220 2.84 16.27 -12.03
CA PRO A 220 3.65 17.41 -11.59
C PRO A 220 2.95 18.77 -11.80
N HIS A 221 1.85 18.80 -12.53
CA HIS A 221 1.03 20.00 -12.73
C HIS A 221 0.21 20.38 -11.49
N ILE A 222 0.00 19.46 -10.54
CA ILE A 222 -0.64 19.76 -9.26
C ILE A 222 0.39 20.43 -8.35
N GLN A 223 0.18 21.72 -8.09
CA GLN A 223 1.17 22.59 -7.47
C GLN A 223 1.49 22.23 -6.02
N ASN A 224 0.51 21.68 -5.29
CA ASN A 224 0.67 21.33 -3.88
C ASN A 224 0.15 19.91 -3.64
N GLN A 225 1.05 19.04 -3.15
CA GLN A 225 0.71 17.64 -2.89
C GLN A 225 1.33 17.22 -1.57
N LYS A 226 0.53 16.67 -0.67
CA LYS A 226 0.99 16.07 0.58
C LYS A 226 0.31 14.75 0.87
N GLU A 227 1.06 13.85 1.49
CA GLU A 227 0.54 12.63 2.10
C GLU A 227 1.00 12.56 3.55
N LYS A 228 0.10 12.17 4.43
CA LYS A 228 0.37 12.03 5.86
C LYS A 228 -0.21 10.74 6.41
N THR A 229 0.60 10.06 7.21
CA THR A 229 0.14 8.93 8.01
C THR A 229 -0.52 9.41 9.29
N MET A 230 -1.57 8.73 9.71
CA MET A 230 -2.32 9.06 10.93
C MET A 230 -2.13 8.03 12.03
N ARG A 231 -2.03 8.51 13.27
CA ARG A 231 -1.96 7.69 14.49
C ARG A 231 -2.86 8.27 15.59
N TYR A 232 -3.08 7.51 16.65
CA TYR A 232 -3.72 8.05 17.84
C TYR A 232 -2.80 9.05 18.55
N PRO A 233 -3.37 10.09 19.18
CA PRO A 233 -2.64 11.13 19.89
C PRO A 233 -1.60 10.61 20.89
N GLY A 234 -0.38 11.15 20.81
CA GLY A 234 0.76 10.81 21.66
C GLY A 234 1.67 9.72 21.11
N HIS A 235 1.32 9.09 19.97
CA HIS A 235 2.20 8.12 19.32
C HIS A 235 3.43 8.79 18.73
N VAL A 236 3.24 9.91 18.04
CA VAL A 236 4.33 10.64 17.37
C VAL A 236 5.40 11.08 18.35
N ASP A 237 5.01 11.63 19.51
CA ASP A 237 5.96 12.08 20.55
C ASP A 237 6.84 10.93 21.05
N ILE A 238 6.27 9.74 21.22
CA ILE A 238 7.04 8.54 21.62
C ILE A 238 8.04 8.17 20.55
N ILE A 239 7.64 8.14 19.28
CA ILE A 239 8.53 7.76 18.17
C ILE A 239 9.63 8.82 17.97
N ILE A 240 9.31 10.11 18.06
CA ILE A 240 10.30 11.19 18.00
C ILE A 240 11.31 11.02 19.15
N SER A 241 10.85 10.77 20.38
CA SER A 241 11.73 10.57 21.53
C SER A 241 12.69 9.40 21.32
N LEU A 242 12.22 8.28 20.78
CA LEU A 242 13.08 7.16 20.42
C LEU A 242 14.07 7.53 19.31
N LYS A 243 13.62 8.26 18.28
CA LYS A 243 14.46 8.67 17.14
C LYS A 243 15.58 9.61 17.57
N GLU A 244 15.27 10.67 18.33
CA GLU A 244 16.23 11.66 18.83
C GLU A 244 17.22 11.04 19.83
N SER A 245 16.80 10.03 20.59
CA SER A 245 17.68 9.28 21.50
C SER A 245 18.58 8.27 20.77
N GLY A 246 18.50 8.14 19.44
CA GLY A 246 19.36 7.29 18.64
C GLY A 246 18.92 5.84 18.49
N PHE A 247 17.73 5.44 18.95
CA PHE A 247 17.22 4.08 18.82
C PHE A 247 17.03 3.64 17.35
N PHE A 248 16.81 4.57 16.42
CA PHE A 248 16.72 4.28 14.99
C PHE A 248 18.03 4.54 14.22
N SER A 249 19.17 4.70 14.92
CA SER A 249 20.46 4.87 14.26
C SER A 249 20.94 3.60 13.57
N GLU A 250 21.37 3.72 12.32
CA GLU A 250 22.05 2.67 11.55
C GLU A 250 23.55 2.56 11.89
N THR A 251 24.12 3.60 12.54
CA THR A 251 25.52 3.61 12.94
C THR A 251 25.74 2.63 14.09
N PRO A 252 26.59 1.58 13.93
CA PRO A 252 26.80 0.61 14.98
C PRO A 252 27.46 1.21 16.23
N ILE A 253 26.94 0.85 17.40
CA ILE A 253 27.55 1.12 18.70
C ILE A 253 28.27 -0.13 19.22
N ASP A 254 29.33 0.04 19.98
CA ASP A 254 30.05 -1.08 20.61
C ASP A 254 29.38 -1.42 21.94
N ILE A 255 28.99 -2.68 22.08
CA ILE A 255 28.45 -3.24 23.32
C ILE A 255 29.33 -4.44 23.70
N ASN A 256 30.25 -4.23 24.60
CA ASN A 256 31.19 -5.26 25.08
C ASN A 256 31.93 -5.97 23.94
N GLY A 257 32.44 -5.21 22.98
CA GLY A 257 33.20 -5.74 21.83
C GLY A 257 32.35 -6.22 20.65
N THR A 258 30.99 -6.14 20.75
CA THR A 258 30.08 -6.47 19.66
C THR A 258 29.50 -5.20 19.06
N LYS A 259 29.72 -4.99 17.76
CA LYS A 259 29.14 -3.83 17.03
C LYS A 259 27.71 -4.14 16.57
N ILE A 260 26.75 -3.40 17.09
CA ILE A 260 25.31 -3.56 16.76
C ILE A 260 24.72 -2.21 16.40
N ALA A 261 24.03 -2.12 15.25
CA ALA A 261 23.24 -0.94 14.92
C ALA A 261 21.97 -0.88 15.80
N PRO A 262 21.72 0.23 16.52
CA PRO A 262 20.56 0.36 17.41
C PRO A 262 19.23 0.02 16.72
N ILE A 263 19.04 0.46 15.48
CA ILE A 263 17.80 0.18 14.71
C ILE A 263 17.49 -1.34 14.64
N LYS A 264 18.48 -2.22 14.58
CA LYS A 264 18.25 -3.68 14.51
C LYS A 264 17.62 -4.22 15.80
N VAL A 265 18.09 -3.74 16.94
CA VAL A 265 17.55 -4.12 18.26
C VAL A 265 16.18 -3.51 18.45
N THR A 266 16.04 -2.22 18.16
CA THR A 266 14.77 -1.48 18.26
C THR A 266 13.69 -2.12 17.37
N SER A 267 14.02 -2.43 16.12
CA SER A 267 13.09 -3.10 15.20
C SER A 267 12.60 -4.43 15.75
N GLN A 268 13.49 -5.25 16.31
CA GLN A 268 13.11 -6.55 16.87
C GLN A 268 12.17 -6.41 18.08
N ILE A 269 12.37 -5.39 18.92
CA ILE A 269 11.52 -5.10 20.07
C ILE A 269 10.15 -4.61 19.57
N LEU A 270 10.14 -3.62 18.66
CA LEU A 270 8.92 -3.01 18.15
C LEU A 270 8.10 -4.00 17.30
N PHE A 271 8.72 -4.88 16.53
CA PHE A 271 8.01 -5.92 15.78
C PHE A 271 7.21 -6.85 16.69
N ASN A 272 7.78 -7.22 17.85
CA ASN A 272 7.06 -8.03 18.82
C ASN A 272 5.91 -7.25 19.49
N GLU A 273 6.16 -5.99 19.87
CA GLU A 273 5.19 -5.12 20.52
C GLU A 273 4.02 -4.76 19.56
N TRP A 274 4.34 -4.46 18.30
CA TRP A 274 3.35 -4.02 17.31
C TRP A 274 2.70 -5.18 16.54
N LYS A 275 3.08 -6.41 16.80
CA LYS A 275 2.48 -7.56 16.13
C LYS A 275 0.97 -7.56 16.35
N LEU A 276 0.23 -7.48 15.25
CA LEU A 276 -1.21 -7.64 15.24
C LEU A 276 -1.57 -9.13 15.37
N GLY A 277 -2.43 -9.47 16.31
CA GLY A 277 -2.98 -10.83 16.44
C GLY A 277 -3.94 -11.17 15.31
N LEU A 278 -4.11 -12.45 15.00
CA LEU A 278 -4.97 -12.91 13.89
C LEU A 278 -6.45 -12.49 14.02
N GLU A 279 -6.93 -12.34 15.25
CA GLU A 279 -8.31 -11.92 15.55
C GLU A 279 -8.33 -10.58 16.30
N GLU A 280 -7.21 -9.85 16.30
CA GLU A 280 -7.13 -8.52 16.90
C GLU A 280 -7.75 -7.50 15.93
N GLU A 281 -8.80 -6.83 16.42
CA GLU A 281 -9.55 -5.89 15.61
C GLU A 281 -8.75 -4.61 15.36
N GLU A 282 -8.72 -4.18 14.13
CA GLU A 282 -8.15 -2.92 13.69
C GLU A 282 -9.09 -2.24 12.67
N LEU A 283 -8.80 -1.01 12.36
CA LEU A 283 -9.55 -0.20 11.41
C LEU A 283 -8.60 0.53 10.45
N THR A 284 -9.10 0.81 9.26
CA THR A 284 -8.44 1.69 8.29
C THR A 284 -9.28 2.94 8.13
N VAL A 285 -8.66 4.09 8.34
CA VAL A 285 -9.28 5.40 8.11
C VAL A 285 -8.48 6.14 7.05
N MET A 286 -9.20 6.77 6.12
CA MET A 286 -8.56 7.53 5.06
C MET A 286 -9.39 8.71 4.63
N LYS A 287 -8.70 9.79 4.23
CA LYS A 287 -9.26 10.97 3.59
C LYS A 287 -8.41 11.36 2.40
N VAL A 288 -9.04 11.55 1.25
CA VAL A 288 -8.44 12.14 0.06
C VAL A 288 -9.18 13.44 -0.22
N LYS A 289 -8.47 14.57 -0.21
CA LYS A 289 -9.05 15.89 -0.44
C LYS A 289 -8.39 16.54 -1.64
N LEU A 290 -9.21 16.94 -2.61
CA LEU A 290 -8.79 17.63 -3.82
C LEU A 290 -9.39 19.03 -3.83
N ILE A 291 -8.58 20.02 -4.09
CA ILE A 291 -9.00 21.41 -4.27
C ILE A 291 -8.57 21.82 -5.66
N GLY A 292 -9.50 22.37 -6.44
CA GLY A 292 -9.22 22.75 -7.81
C GLY A 292 -10.32 23.60 -8.39
N LYS A 293 -10.37 23.69 -9.72
CA LYS A 293 -11.37 24.50 -10.46
C LYS A 293 -12.02 23.71 -11.57
N LYS A 294 -13.33 23.89 -11.73
CA LYS A 294 -14.11 23.44 -12.89
C LYS A 294 -14.85 24.63 -13.45
N ASP A 295 -14.69 24.92 -14.73
CA ASP A 295 -15.32 26.04 -15.43
C ASP A 295 -15.12 27.41 -14.75
N GLY A 296 -13.95 27.58 -14.09
CA GLY A 296 -13.61 28.79 -13.35
C GLY A 296 -14.08 28.84 -11.89
N GLU A 297 -14.98 27.96 -11.48
CA GLU A 297 -15.47 27.84 -10.11
C GLU A 297 -14.58 26.94 -9.27
N GLN A 298 -14.33 27.36 -8.02
CA GLN A 298 -13.60 26.53 -7.05
C GLN A 298 -14.44 25.33 -6.64
N LYS A 299 -13.80 24.15 -6.62
CA LYS A 299 -14.41 22.89 -6.19
C LYS A 299 -13.55 22.23 -5.15
N THR A 300 -14.19 21.64 -4.15
CA THR A 300 -13.56 20.76 -3.18
C THR A 300 -14.21 19.40 -3.28
N ILE A 301 -13.40 18.36 -3.47
CA ILE A 301 -13.83 16.97 -3.54
C ILE A 301 -13.15 16.24 -2.39
N GLU A 302 -13.94 15.56 -1.57
CA GLU A 302 -13.41 14.78 -0.45
C GLU A 302 -13.94 13.34 -0.52
N TRP A 303 -13.04 12.38 -0.50
CA TRP A 303 -13.35 10.97 -0.36
C TRP A 303 -12.88 10.48 1.00
N ASN A 304 -13.77 9.78 1.70
CA ASN A 304 -13.50 9.23 3.02
C ASN A 304 -13.69 7.72 3.01
N LEU A 305 -12.82 7.03 3.72
CA LEU A 305 -12.94 5.62 4.04
C LEU A 305 -12.84 5.44 5.55
N LEU A 306 -13.75 4.68 6.13
CA LEU A 306 -13.64 4.09 7.45
C LEU A 306 -14.08 2.64 7.34
N ASP A 307 -13.12 1.74 7.46
CA ASP A 307 -13.33 0.30 7.35
C ASP A 307 -12.82 -0.39 8.63
N PHE A 308 -13.44 -1.50 8.98
CA PHE A 308 -13.14 -2.25 10.21
C PHE A 308 -12.79 -3.70 9.90
N TYR A 309 -12.18 -4.38 10.88
CA TYR A 309 -12.01 -5.81 10.88
C TYR A 309 -13.33 -6.52 10.54
N ASP A 310 -13.29 -7.44 9.60
CA ASP A 310 -14.48 -8.20 9.21
C ASP A 310 -14.56 -9.53 9.97
N HIS A 311 -15.54 -9.63 10.86
CA HIS A 311 -15.78 -10.82 11.68
C HIS A 311 -16.24 -12.05 10.89
N GLU A 312 -16.87 -11.86 9.73
CA GLU A 312 -17.34 -12.94 8.88
C GLU A 312 -16.18 -13.65 8.17
N THR A 313 -15.33 -12.88 7.53
CA THR A 313 -14.15 -13.40 6.82
C THR A 313 -12.93 -13.56 7.71
N LYS A 314 -12.91 -12.94 8.90
CA LYS A 314 -11.76 -12.86 9.81
C LYS A 314 -10.53 -12.24 9.12
N ILE A 315 -10.77 -11.20 8.33
CA ILE A 315 -9.71 -10.44 7.63
C ILE A 315 -9.65 -9.03 8.23
N SER A 316 -8.43 -8.57 8.49
CA SER A 316 -8.16 -7.22 8.98
C SER A 316 -8.57 -6.16 7.96
N SER A 317 -8.95 -4.98 8.43
CA SER A 317 -9.37 -3.88 7.57
C SER A 317 -8.28 -3.47 6.58
N MET A 318 -7.02 -3.31 7.04
CA MET A 318 -5.91 -2.96 6.17
C MET A 318 -5.68 -4.04 5.08
N ALA A 319 -5.79 -5.33 5.44
CA ALA A 319 -5.65 -6.40 4.47
C ALA A 319 -6.80 -6.44 3.45
N ARG A 320 -8.02 -6.05 3.85
CA ARG A 320 -9.18 -5.91 2.95
C ARG A 320 -9.02 -4.70 2.04
N THR A 321 -8.82 -3.53 2.61
CA THR A 321 -8.76 -2.25 1.84
C THR A 321 -7.60 -2.22 0.86
N THR A 322 -6.42 -2.73 1.26
CA THR A 322 -5.26 -2.89 0.39
C THR A 322 -5.44 -4.06 -0.58
N GLY A 323 -5.77 -5.23 -0.07
CA GLY A 323 -5.85 -6.46 -0.87
C GLY A 323 -6.97 -6.43 -1.90
N TYR A 324 -8.14 -5.88 -1.55
CA TYR A 324 -9.26 -5.82 -2.49
C TYR A 324 -9.09 -4.75 -3.57
N THR A 325 -8.34 -3.70 -3.31
CA THR A 325 -7.89 -2.77 -4.36
C THR A 325 -7.01 -3.52 -5.38
N CYS A 326 -6.06 -4.30 -4.89
CA CYS A 326 -5.20 -5.13 -5.74
C CYS A 326 -6.01 -6.15 -6.54
N THR A 327 -6.94 -6.88 -5.91
CA THR A 327 -7.74 -7.90 -6.59
C THR A 327 -8.70 -7.29 -7.60
N ALA A 328 -9.20 -6.07 -7.38
CA ALA A 328 -9.94 -5.31 -8.38
C ALA A 328 -9.08 -5.02 -9.61
N ALA A 329 -7.83 -4.57 -9.43
CA ALA A 329 -6.90 -4.32 -10.54
C ALA A 329 -6.52 -5.61 -11.29
N VAL A 330 -6.36 -6.75 -10.60
CA VAL A 330 -6.21 -8.06 -11.24
C VAL A 330 -7.39 -8.34 -12.16
N ASN A 331 -8.62 -8.05 -11.69
CA ASN A 331 -9.83 -8.27 -12.48
C ASN A 331 -10.01 -7.25 -13.61
N LEU A 332 -9.48 -6.01 -13.51
CA LEU A 332 -9.40 -5.08 -14.66
C LEU A 332 -8.61 -5.72 -15.81
N ILE A 333 -7.45 -6.29 -15.52
CA ILE A 333 -6.61 -6.98 -16.52
C ILE A 333 -7.31 -8.25 -17.01
N ALA A 334 -7.85 -9.07 -16.11
CA ALA A 334 -8.45 -10.36 -16.44
C ALA A 334 -9.70 -10.24 -17.34
N GLN A 335 -10.43 -9.12 -17.24
CA GLN A 335 -11.63 -8.81 -18.04
C GLN A 335 -11.34 -7.89 -19.24
N ASP A 336 -10.06 -7.63 -19.52
CA ASP A 336 -9.61 -6.75 -20.63
C ASP A 336 -10.19 -5.32 -20.54
N LEU A 337 -10.49 -4.85 -19.34
CA LEU A 337 -10.93 -3.48 -19.08
C LEU A 337 -9.75 -2.52 -19.12
N PHE A 338 -8.55 -3.03 -18.85
CA PHE A 338 -7.27 -2.32 -18.98
C PHE A 338 -6.22 -3.25 -19.56
N SER A 339 -5.69 -2.92 -20.76
CA SER A 339 -4.78 -3.79 -21.53
C SER A 339 -3.55 -3.06 -22.11
N GLU A 340 -3.36 -1.79 -21.78
CA GLU A 340 -2.19 -1.01 -22.20
C GLU A 340 -0.89 -1.66 -21.71
N LYS A 341 0.20 -1.56 -22.52
CA LYS A 341 1.48 -2.17 -22.20
C LYS A 341 2.45 -1.14 -21.64
N GLY A 342 3.06 -1.49 -20.50
CA GLY A 342 3.93 -0.61 -19.73
C GLY A 342 3.70 -0.73 -18.24
N VAL A 343 4.23 0.24 -17.48
CA VAL A 343 4.04 0.39 -16.03
C VAL A 343 3.07 1.53 -15.76
N PHE A 344 2.02 1.23 -15.04
CA PHE A 344 0.92 2.15 -14.76
C PHE A 344 0.69 2.25 -13.25
N PRO A 345 1.13 3.33 -12.60
CA PRO A 345 0.60 3.69 -11.29
C PRO A 345 -0.92 3.91 -11.35
N PRO A 346 -1.64 3.77 -10.23
CA PRO A 346 -3.10 3.72 -10.23
C PRO A 346 -3.78 4.99 -10.76
N GLU A 347 -3.15 6.16 -10.61
CA GLU A 347 -3.66 7.41 -11.18
C GLU A 347 -3.74 7.40 -12.72
N LEU A 348 -2.84 6.67 -13.37
CA LEU A 348 -2.87 6.53 -14.84
C LEU A 348 -3.93 5.52 -15.31
N VAL A 349 -4.37 4.62 -14.44
CA VAL A 349 -5.48 3.70 -14.69
C VAL A 349 -6.81 4.35 -14.32
N GLY A 350 -6.84 5.07 -13.20
CA GLY A 350 -8.02 5.75 -12.66
C GLY A 350 -8.59 6.84 -13.56
N LYS A 351 -7.75 7.47 -14.42
CA LYS A 351 -8.22 8.44 -15.42
C LYS A 351 -9.26 7.86 -16.39
N HIS A 352 -9.27 6.54 -16.58
CA HIS A 352 -10.26 5.85 -17.39
C HIS A 352 -11.52 5.58 -16.56
N LYS A 353 -12.60 6.33 -16.83
CA LYS A 353 -13.85 6.23 -16.07
C LYS A 353 -14.33 4.79 -15.86
N LYS A 354 -14.27 3.95 -16.89
CA LYS A 354 -14.69 2.54 -16.79
C LYS A 354 -13.86 1.75 -15.77
N CYS A 355 -12.55 2.02 -15.70
CA CYS A 355 -11.67 1.38 -14.73
C CYS A 355 -12.00 1.87 -13.32
N PHE A 356 -12.18 3.18 -13.15
CA PHE A 356 -12.53 3.78 -11.86
C PHE A 356 -13.87 3.28 -11.33
N ASP A 357 -14.92 3.30 -12.16
CA ASP A 357 -16.24 2.81 -11.79
C ASP A 357 -16.16 1.32 -11.36
N PHE A 358 -15.44 0.49 -12.13
CA PHE A 358 -15.22 -0.91 -11.79
C PHE A 358 -14.53 -1.08 -10.44
N MET A 359 -13.50 -0.28 -10.15
CA MET A 359 -12.79 -0.33 -8.87
C MET A 359 -13.73 -0.03 -7.69
N ILE A 360 -14.54 1.04 -7.80
CA ILE A 360 -15.50 1.44 -6.76
C ILE A 360 -16.55 0.35 -6.55
N ASP A 361 -17.14 -0.18 -7.62
CA ASP A 361 -18.17 -1.22 -7.53
C ASP A 361 -17.61 -2.52 -6.94
N TYR A 362 -16.40 -2.92 -7.36
CA TYR A 362 -15.73 -4.10 -6.84
C TYR A 362 -15.46 -4.03 -5.34
N LEU A 363 -15.00 -2.89 -4.86
CA LEU A 363 -14.75 -2.63 -3.44
C LEU A 363 -16.07 -2.61 -2.65
N LYS A 364 -17.12 -1.98 -3.18
CA LYS A 364 -18.43 -1.92 -2.58
C LYS A 364 -19.08 -3.31 -2.42
N GLU A 365 -18.95 -4.18 -3.41
CA GLU A 365 -19.40 -5.58 -3.32
C GLU A 365 -18.76 -6.32 -2.13
N ARG A 366 -17.55 -5.90 -1.73
CA ARG A 366 -16.77 -6.43 -0.60
C ARG A 366 -16.94 -5.66 0.69
N LYS A 367 -17.94 -4.79 0.76
CA LYS A 367 -18.26 -3.95 1.93
C LYS A 367 -17.13 -2.96 2.28
N VAL A 368 -16.23 -2.65 1.35
CA VAL A 368 -15.26 -1.55 1.47
C VAL A 368 -15.84 -0.32 0.80
N ASN A 369 -16.37 0.58 1.60
CA ASN A 369 -17.22 1.68 1.13
C ASN A 369 -16.48 3.02 1.18
N TRP A 370 -16.17 3.57 0.02
CA TRP A 370 -15.68 4.92 -0.13
C TRP A 370 -16.83 5.90 -0.25
N ILE A 371 -16.81 6.95 0.55
CA ILE A 371 -17.85 7.98 0.60
C ILE A 371 -17.32 9.27 -0.02
N ASN A 372 -17.94 9.70 -1.12
CA ASN A 372 -17.63 10.97 -1.79
C ASN A 372 -18.51 12.09 -1.23
N LYS A 373 -17.87 13.18 -0.79
CA LYS A 373 -18.51 14.44 -0.40
C LYS A 373 -18.01 15.52 -1.35
N GLN A 374 -18.91 16.16 -2.10
CA GLN A 374 -18.61 17.27 -3.00
C GLN A 374 -19.24 18.55 -2.49
N SER A 375 -18.49 19.66 -2.50
CA SER A 375 -18.97 20.99 -2.15
C SER A 375 -18.46 22.05 -3.15
#